data_5694db75859c9b9d16a533913161eea2
#
_entry.id   5694db75859c9b9d16a533913161eea2
#
_cell.length_a   1.000
_cell.length_b   1.000
_cell.length_c   1.000
_cell.angle_alpha   90.00
_cell.angle_beta   90.00
_cell.angle_gamma   90.00
#
_symmetry.space_group_name_H-M   'P 1'
#
loop_
_entity.id
_entity.type
_entity.pdbx_description
1 polymer ?
#
loop_
_entity_poly.entity_id
_entity_poly.type
_entity_poly.pdbx_seq_one_letter_code
_entity_poly.pdbx_strand_id
1 'polypeptide(L)'
;LGLGPLIGQRTAGAGVWLSDTNRLVDQGVMRAAQTAQFDAQGRWIIEGFGVAPDIEVENMPHATWRGSDAQLERAIAELLRRLETHPVQRPAGEPFPPLGTPGRDIPPPGGRE
;
A
#
# COMPACT_ATOMS: atom_id res chain seq x y z
N LEU A 1 3.11 -3.35 9.99
CA LEU A 1 3.00 -1.89 10.11
C LEU A 1 1.62 -1.43 10.58
N GLY A 2 0.58 -2.27 10.46
CA GLY A 2 -0.77 -1.95 10.96
C GLY A 2 -1.43 -0.74 10.27
N LEU A 3 -1.13 -0.48 9.01
CA LEU A 3 -1.60 0.71 8.28
C LEU A 3 -3.11 0.65 8.00
N GLY A 4 -3.68 -0.54 7.82
CA GLY A 4 -5.09 -0.75 7.55
C GLY A 4 -5.38 -2.17 7.08
N PRO A 5 -6.66 -2.55 6.90
CA PRO A 5 -7.03 -3.84 6.34
C PRO A 5 -6.78 -3.89 4.84
N LEU A 6 -6.42 -5.06 4.35
CA LEU A 6 -6.39 -5.39 2.94
C LEU A 6 -7.81 -5.82 2.51
N ILE A 7 -8.34 -5.17 1.47
CA ILE A 7 -9.67 -5.46 0.94
C ILE A 7 -9.53 -5.88 -0.51
N GLY A 8 -10.16 -6.99 -0.90
CA GLY A 8 -10.13 -7.49 -2.27
C GLY A 8 -10.05 -9.01 -2.34
N GLN A 9 -9.28 -9.51 -3.29
CA GLN A 9 -9.03 -10.93 -3.49
C GLN A 9 -7.57 -11.28 -3.19
N ARG A 10 -7.31 -12.56 -2.93
CA ARG A 10 -5.94 -13.07 -2.80
C ARG A 10 -5.13 -12.73 -4.05
N THR A 11 -3.90 -12.24 -3.86
CA THR A 11 -3.00 -11.96 -4.98
C THR A 11 -2.48 -13.24 -5.64
N ALA A 12 -2.03 -13.14 -6.89
CA ALA A 12 -1.62 -14.29 -7.70
C ALA A 12 -0.41 -15.07 -7.15
N GLY A 13 0.37 -14.47 -6.26
CA GLY A 13 1.52 -15.16 -5.68
C GLY A 13 2.75 -15.23 -6.59
N ALA A 14 3.01 -14.19 -7.35
CA ALA A 14 4.22 -14.06 -8.16
C ALA A 14 5.30 -13.29 -7.39
N GLY A 15 6.19 -14.00 -6.73
CA GLY A 15 7.28 -13.45 -5.91
C GLY A 15 8.67 -13.62 -6.50
N VAL A 16 8.78 -14.19 -7.71
CA VAL A 16 10.04 -14.29 -8.44
C VAL A 16 10.15 -13.20 -9.50
N TRP A 17 11.34 -12.66 -9.68
CA TRP A 17 11.61 -11.63 -10.66
C TRP A 17 12.32 -12.21 -11.88
N LEU A 18 11.78 -11.91 -13.06
CA LEU A 18 12.31 -12.33 -14.33
C LEU A 18 13.37 -11.35 -14.84
N SER A 19 14.38 -11.84 -15.53
CA SER A 19 15.41 -11.04 -16.15
C SER A 19 15.33 -11.12 -17.67
N ASP A 20 15.65 -10.02 -18.34
CA ASP A 20 15.73 -9.89 -19.79
C ASP A 20 17.18 -10.03 -20.31
N THR A 21 18.08 -10.52 -19.47
CA THR A 21 19.53 -10.64 -19.82
C THR A 21 19.86 -11.84 -20.69
N ASN A 22 18.97 -12.85 -20.75
CA ASN A 22 19.19 -14.07 -21.53
C ASN A 22 18.85 -13.83 -23.01
N ARG A 23 19.82 -13.32 -23.78
CA ARG A 23 19.66 -13.12 -25.22
C ARG A 23 19.98 -14.41 -25.98
N LEU A 24 19.10 -14.73 -26.92
CA LEU A 24 19.27 -15.86 -27.82
C LEU A 24 20.08 -15.45 -29.09
N VAL A 25 20.52 -16.42 -29.85
CA VAL A 25 21.33 -16.20 -31.07
C VAL A 25 20.59 -15.43 -32.16
N ASP A 26 19.28 -15.52 -32.18
CA ASP A 26 18.35 -14.80 -33.08
C ASP A 26 17.93 -13.43 -32.54
N GLN A 27 18.58 -12.94 -31.47
CA GLN A 27 18.28 -11.71 -30.73
C GLN A 27 16.95 -11.73 -29.95
N GLY A 28 16.25 -12.85 -29.88
CA GLY A 28 15.15 -13.07 -28.98
C GLY A 28 15.62 -12.97 -27.52
N VAL A 29 14.66 -12.82 -26.60
CA VAL A 29 14.94 -12.77 -25.17
C VAL A 29 14.17 -13.89 -24.47
N MET A 30 14.92 -14.75 -23.78
CA MET A 30 14.31 -15.76 -22.91
C MET A 30 14.28 -15.23 -21.47
N ARG A 31 13.10 -14.93 -20.99
CA ARG A 31 12.93 -14.49 -19.60
C ARG A 31 13.02 -15.69 -18.65
N ALA A 32 13.88 -15.58 -17.67
CA ALA A 32 14.05 -16.60 -16.65
C ALA A 32 14.02 -15.96 -15.26
N ALA A 33 13.50 -16.69 -14.28
CA ALA A 33 13.53 -16.29 -12.88
C ALA A 33 14.98 -16.25 -12.39
N GLN A 34 15.43 -15.10 -11.89
CA GLN A 34 16.80 -14.90 -11.38
C GLN A 34 16.84 -14.50 -9.93
N THR A 35 15.80 -13.83 -9.43
CA THR A 35 15.74 -13.38 -8.04
C THR A 35 14.41 -13.75 -7.43
N ALA A 36 14.44 -14.00 -6.14
CA ALA A 36 13.26 -14.36 -5.35
C ALA A 36 13.34 -13.70 -3.97
N GLN A 37 12.19 -13.56 -3.31
CA GLN A 37 12.08 -12.93 -2.00
C GLN A 37 11.86 -13.96 -0.90
N PHE A 38 12.70 -13.88 0.13
CA PHE A 38 12.62 -14.69 1.32
C PHE A 38 12.55 -13.81 2.57
N ASP A 39 11.92 -14.33 3.63
CA ASP A 39 12.01 -13.70 4.94
C ASP A 39 13.35 -14.03 5.63
N ALA A 40 13.57 -13.44 6.81
CA ALA A 40 14.78 -13.66 7.59
C ALA A 40 14.99 -15.13 8.03
N GLN A 41 13.97 -15.97 7.95
CA GLN A 41 14.00 -17.39 8.26
C GLN A 41 14.17 -18.29 7.02
N GLY A 42 14.38 -17.68 5.83
CA GLY A 42 14.55 -18.38 4.57
C GLY A 42 13.26 -18.94 3.96
N ARG A 43 12.10 -18.48 4.38
CA ARG A 43 10.81 -18.91 3.84
C ARG A 43 10.38 -18.00 2.70
N TRP A 44 9.75 -18.57 1.68
CA TRP A 44 9.10 -17.80 0.62
C TRP A 44 8.07 -16.83 1.19
N ILE A 45 8.09 -15.57 0.73
CA ILE A 45 7.19 -14.53 1.26
C ILE A 45 5.82 -14.62 0.59
N ILE A 46 5.77 -14.70 -0.74
CA ILE A 46 4.52 -14.66 -1.50
C ILE A 46 4.45 -15.69 -2.63
N GLU A 47 5.60 -16.23 -3.07
CA GLU A 47 5.65 -17.13 -4.23
C GLU A 47 4.76 -18.37 -4.03
N GLY A 48 3.87 -18.60 -4.99
CA GLY A 48 2.97 -19.75 -5.04
C GLY A 48 1.69 -19.65 -4.20
N PHE A 49 1.58 -18.69 -3.27
CA PHE A 49 0.39 -18.56 -2.40
C PHE A 49 -0.17 -17.14 -2.30
N GLY A 50 0.59 -16.12 -2.68
CA GLY A 50 0.14 -14.73 -2.64
C GLY A 50 -0.16 -14.20 -1.25
N VAL A 51 -0.87 -13.07 -1.20
CA VAL A 51 -1.33 -12.42 0.04
C VAL A 51 -2.84 -12.52 0.11
N ALA A 52 -3.37 -13.05 1.21
CA ALA A 52 -4.80 -13.08 1.47
C ALA A 52 -5.27 -11.70 1.94
N PRO A 53 -6.45 -11.22 1.50
CA PRO A 53 -7.05 -10.03 2.08
C PRO A 53 -7.60 -10.31 3.48
N ASP A 54 -7.71 -9.24 4.28
CA ASP A 54 -8.41 -9.29 5.57
C ASP A 54 -9.94 -9.30 5.36
N ILE A 55 -10.40 -8.65 4.29
CA ILE A 55 -11.80 -8.59 3.88
C ILE A 55 -11.87 -9.03 2.42
N GLU A 56 -12.40 -10.21 2.18
CA GLU A 56 -12.54 -10.74 0.82
C GLU A 56 -13.73 -10.12 0.10
N VAL A 57 -13.47 -9.53 -1.07
CA VAL A 57 -14.49 -8.93 -1.95
C VAL A 57 -14.09 -9.16 -3.39
N GLU A 58 -15.00 -9.70 -4.18
CA GLU A 58 -14.79 -9.93 -5.60
C GLU A 58 -15.50 -8.86 -6.45
N ASN A 59 -14.80 -8.33 -7.45
CA ASN A 59 -15.38 -7.52 -8.50
C ASN A 59 -15.90 -8.42 -9.62
N MET A 60 -17.21 -8.62 -9.67
CA MET A 60 -17.86 -9.43 -10.71
C MET A 60 -17.68 -8.76 -12.09
N PRO A 61 -17.18 -9.46 -13.13
CA PRO A 61 -16.81 -8.86 -14.41
C PRO A 61 -17.94 -8.05 -15.06
N HIS A 62 -19.16 -8.57 -15.05
CA HIS A 62 -20.32 -7.89 -15.66
C HIS A 62 -20.73 -6.64 -14.87
N ALA A 63 -20.64 -6.66 -13.53
CA ALA A 63 -20.93 -5.48 -12.70
C ALA A 63 -19.88 -4.39 -12.92
N THR A 64 -18.60 -4.80 -12.97
CA THR A 64 -17.47 -3.89 -13.24
C THR A 64 -17.60 -3.24 -14.64
N TRP A 65 -17.96 -4.00 -15.64
CA TRP A 65 -18.25 -3.46 -16.98
C TRP A 65 -19.35 -2.38 -16.95
N ARG A 66 -20.32 -2.50 -16.05
CA ARG A 66 -21.39 -1.50 -15.84
C ARG A 66 -21.01 -0.36 -14.90
N GLY A 67 -19.77 -0.31 -14.44
CA GLY A 67 -19.24 0.75 -13.59
C GLY A 67 -19.41 0.55 -12.10
N SER A 68 -19.81 -0.66 -11.65
CA SER A 68 -19.81 -1.02 -10.21
C SER A 68 -18.44 -1.55 -9.80
N ASP A 69 -17.89 -1.01 -8.72
CA ASP A 69 -16.64 -1.46 -8.10
C ASP A 69 -16.90 -1.85 -6.63
N ALA A 70 -17.22 -3.13 -6.44
CA ALA A 70 -17.56 -3.65 -5.11
C ALA A 70 -16.38 -3.54 -4.12
N GLN A 71 -15.14 -3.64 -4.59
CA GLN A 71 -13.96 -3.49 -3.74
C GLN A 71 -13.81 -2.05 -3.25
N LEU A 72 -13.95 -1.09 -4.14
CA LEU A 72 -13.92 0.34 -3.79
C LEU A 72 -15.07 0.71 -2.85
N GLU A 73 -16.28 0.28 -3.16
CA GLU A 73 -17.46 0.51 -2.32
C GLU A 73 -17.26 -0.05 -0.89
N ARG A 74 -16.72 -1.27 -0.80
CA ARG A 74 -16.41 -1.88 0.50
C ARG A 74 -15.31 -1.15 1.24
N ALA A 75 -14.28 -0.68 0.54
CA ALA A 75 -13.19 0.10 1.15
C ALA A 75 -13.70 1.44 1.70
N ILE A 76 -14.54 2.14 0.95
CA ILE A 76 -15.17 3.39 1.40
C ILE A 76 -16.04 3.14 2.64
N ALA A 77 -16.88 2.11 2.62
CA ALA A 77 -17.72 1.75 3.76
C ALA A 77 -16.91 1.46 5.03
N GLU A 78 -15.80 0.72 4.90
CA GLU A 78 -14.92 0.43 6.03
C GLU A 78 -14.22 1.68 6.57
N LEU A 79 -13.78 2.59 5.69
CA LEU A 79 -13.17 3.86 6.10
C LEU A 79 -14.17 4.76 6.82
N LEU A 80 -15.40 4.88 6.30
CA LEU A 80 -16.45 5.67 6.95
C LEU A 80 -16.77 5.12 8.34
N ARG A 81 -16.95 3.81 8.46
CA ARG A 81 -17.18 3.16 9.76
C ARG A 81 -16.03 3.43 10.75
N ARG A 82 -14.77 3.43 10.29
CA ARG A 82 -13.62 3.76 11.14
C ARG A 82 -13.59 5.20 11.55
N LEU A 83 -13.93 6.12 10.67
CA LEU A 83 -14.01 7.55 10.99
C LEU A 83 -15.09 7.87 12.04
N GLU A 84 -16.20 7.11 12.07
CA GLU A 84 -17.22 7.24 13.11
C GLU A 84 -16.68 6.82 14.49
N THR A 85 -15.90 5.75 14.56
CA THR A 85 -15.35 5.22 15.81
C THR A 85 -14.03 5.89 16.23
N HIS A 86 -13.25 6.36 15.28
CA HIS A 86 -11.95 6.99 15.47
C HIS A 86 -11.85 8.27 14.61
N PRO A 87 -12.55 9.34 15.00
CA PRO A 87 -12.53 10.59 14.24
C PRO A 87 -11.12 11.18 14.19
N VAL A 88 -10.74 11.70 13.02
CA VAL A 88 -9.45 12.36 12.83
C VAL A 88 -9.43 13.64 13.65
N GLN A 89 -8.58 13.70 14.66
CA GLN A 89 -8.32 14.92 15.40
C GLN A 89 -7.44 15.83 14.56
N ARG A 90 -7.99 16.95 14.13
CA ARG A 90 -7.17 17.98 13.47
C ARG A 90 -6.36 18.70 14.56
N PRO A 91 -5.03 18.82 14.40
CA PRO A 91 -4.25 19.64 15.33
C PRO A 91 -4.78 21.08 15.29
N ALA A 92 -5.01 21.65 16.46
CA ALA A 92 -5.32 23.08 16.56
C ALA A 92 -4.06 23.85 16.11
N GLY A 93 -4.17 24.62 15.03
CA GLY A 93 -3.11 25.52 14.63
C GLY A 93 -2.93 26.61 15.69
N GLU A 94 -1.70 26.98 16.01
CA GLU A 94 -1.47 28.19 16.78
C GLU A 94 -1.98 29.40 15.98
N PRO A 95 -2.59 30.42 16.67
CA PRO A 95 -2.96 31.64 15.98
C PRO A 95 -1.70 32.30 15.38
N PHE A 96 -1.86 32.89 14.21
CA PHE A 96 -0.79 33.62 13.56
C PHE A 96 -0.20 34.68 14.51
N PRO A 97 1.12 34.77 14.67
CA PRO A 97 1.71 35.82 15.48
C PRO A 97 1.33 37.19 14.90
N PRO A 98 1.00 38.18 15.73
CA PRO A 98 0.66 39.50 15.24
C PRO A 98 1.83 40.07 14.41
N LEU A 99 1.53 40.66 13.26
CA LEU A 99 2.51 41.32 12.38
C LEU A 99 3.27 42.39 13.19
N GLY A 100 4.59 42.29 13.26
CA GLY A 100 5.45 43.21 13.98
C GLY A 100 5.98 42.77 15.33
N THR A 101 5.71 41.54 15.73
CA THR A 101 6.39 40.98 16.93
C THR A 101 7.85 40.68 16.59
N PRO A 102 8.85 41.29 17.29
CA PRO A 102 10.25 40.96 17.09
C PRO A 102 10.48 39.47 17.29
N GLY A 103 11.30 38.87 16.43
CA GLY A 103 11.46 37.42 16.28
C GLY A 103 11.38 36.62 17.55
N ARG A 104 10.46 35.70 17.62
CA ARG A 104 10.55 34.56 18.54
C ARG A 104 11.82 33.80 18.13
N ASP A 105 12.73 33.62 19.07
CA ASP A 105 13.79 32.63 18.91
C ASP A 105 13.09 31.29 18.66
N ILE A 106 13.10 30.85 17.40
CA ILE A 106 12.60 29.54 17.03
C ILE A 106 13.63 28.56 17.58
N PRO A 107 13.29 27.72 18.57
CA PRO A 107 14.22 26.72 19.04
C PRO A 107 14.60 25.80 17.86
N PRO A 108 15.86 25.36 17.75
CA PRO A 108 16.26 24.45 16.69
C PRO A 108 15.37 23.21 16.73
N PRO A 109 15.02 22.62 15.56
CA PRO A 109 14.23 21.41 15.52
C PRO A 109 14.92 20.35 16.36
N GLY A 110 14.20 19.82 17.36
CA GLY A 110 14.70 18.87 18.33
C GLY A 110 15.40 17.71 17.63
N GLY A 111 16.69 17.51 17.98
CA GLY A 111 17.43 16.34 17.56
C GLY A 111 16.68 15.08 18.01
N ARG A 112 16.51 14.15 17.09
CA ARG A 112 16.04 12.81 17.41
C ARG A 112 17.17 12.11 18.14
N GLU A 113 16.96 11.78 19.41
CA GLU A 113 17.69 10.73 20.09
C GLU A 113 17.19 9.34 19.67
#